data_b902061ade77df27eba00e0ef42078ef
#
_entry.id   b902061ade77df27eba00e0ef42078ef
#
_cell.length_a   1.000
_cell.length_b   1.000
_cell.length_c   1.000
_cell.angle_alpha   90.00
_cell.angle_beta   90.00
_cell.angle_gamma   90.00
#
_symmetry.space_group_name_H-M   'P 1'
#
loop_
_entity.id
_entity.type
_entity.pdbx_description
1 polymer ?
#
loop_
_entity_poly.entity_id
_entity_poly.type
_entity_poly.pdbx_seq_one_letter_code
_entity_poly.pdbx_strand_id
1 'polypeptide(L)'
;MFQEASNFLNFVEELYTQDTAGVSLVNFNAKEMLMHQGSAAQHVFVLKSGLCKISLEEENGKEYILAFLSTGEILGELELIRDEPRLCSVQALNKVEAYKLSKTCFLNVLNTDLKLNRLIINAYAERITNTSKKASFQKLYSTENGLQRILKLQETENTEISKADLSAYLGISVRSLNRSLKK
;
A
#
# COMPACT_ATOMS: atom_id res chain seq x y z
N MET A 1 -11.63 6.74 5.01
CA MET A 1 -10.19 6.40 4.90
C MET A 1 -9.50 6.32 6.26
N PHE A 2 -9.48 7.35 7.09
CA PHE A 2 -8.77 7.31 8.39
C PHE A 2 -9.38 6.35 9.42
N GLN A 3 -10.68 6.11 9.43
CA GLN A 3 -11.35 5.29 10.45
C GLN A 3 -11.16 3.79 10.20
N GLU A 4 -11.09 3.33 8.96
CA GLU A 4 -10.87 1.92 8.63
C GLU A 4 -9.40 1.52 8.75
N ALA A 5 -8.48 2.38 8.34
CA ALA A 5 -7.04 2.20 8.55
C ALA A 5 -6.71 2.05 10.05
N SER A 6 -7.34 2.86 10.90
CA SER A 6 -7.24 2.73 12.37
C SER A 6 -7.76 1.37 12.88
N ASN A 7 -8.78 0.79 12.24
CA ASN A 7 -9.38 -0.47 12.69
C ASN A 7 -8.47 -1.68 12.43
N PHE A 8 -7.77 -1.75 11.27
CA PHE A 8 -6.78 -2.80 11.03
C PHE A 8 -5.61 -2.70 11.99
N LEU A 9 -5.10 -1.49 12.18
CA LEU A 9 -3.99 -1.25 13.08
C LEU A 9 -4.32 -1.70 14.50
N ASN A 10 -5.46 -1.26 15.04
CA ASN A 10 -5.90 -1.65 16.37
C ASN A 10 -6.08 -3.17 16.51
N PHE A 11 -6.68 -3.82 15.49
CA PHE A 11 -6.88 -5.26 15.48
C PHE A 11 -5.55 -6.03 15.57
N VAL A 12 -4.56 -5.64 14.76
CA VAL A 12 -3.26 -6.33 14.73
C VAL A 12 -2.43 -5.97 15.96
N GLU A 13 -2.57 -4.78 16.51
CA GLU A 13 -1.95 -4.38 17.75
C GLU A 13 -2.47 -5.19 18.95
N GLU A 14 -3.77 -5.50 18.98
CA GLU A 14 -4.35 -6.45 19.95
C GLU A 14 -3.68 -7.83 19.84
N LEU A 15 -3.54 -8.39 18.63
CA LEU A 15 -2.86 -9.68 18.43
C LEU A 15 -1.38 -9.64 18.86
N TYR A 16 -0.68 -8.56 18.57
CA TYR A 16 0.72 -8.38 18.95
C TYR A 16 0.89 -8.29 20.46
N THR A 17 0.04 -7.54 21.16
CA THR A 17 0.10 -7.37 22.63
C THR A 17 -0.28 -8.64 23.38
N GLN A 18 -1.08 -9.52 22.76
CA GLN A 18 -1.41 -10.84 23.27
C GLN A 18 -0.33 -11.90 23.00
N ASP A 19 0.81 -11.51 22.46
CA ASP A 19 1.92 -12.39 22.06
C ASP A 19 1.47 -13.53 21.11
N THR A 20 0.57 -13.19 20.19
CA THR A 20 0.03 -14.18 19.24
C THR A 20 1.13 -14.71 18.34
N ALA A 21 1.30 -16.05 18.35
CA ALA A 21 2.33 -16.71 17.54
C ALA A 21 2.22 -16.36 16.05
N GLY A 22 3.33 -15.93 15.45
CA GLY A 22 3.40 -15.52 14.05
C GLY A 22 3.10 -14.05 13.79
N VAL A 23 2.94 -13.23 14.83
CA VAL A 23 2.86 -11.75 14.75
C VAL A 23 4.16 -11.16 15.29
N SER A 24 4.73 -10.19 14.57
CA SER A 24 5.96 -9.48 14.98
C SER A 24 5.94 -8.04 14.48
N LEU A 25 6.65 -7.16 15.17
CA LEU A 25 6.92 -5.80 14.70
C LEU A 25 8.23 -5.77 13.94
N VAL A 26 8.23 -5.22 12.74
CA VAL A 26 9.39 -5.12 11.85
C VAL A 26 9.61 -3.68 11.39
N ASN A 27 10.86 -3.36 11.07
CA ASN A 27 11.25 -2.03 10.61
C ASN A 27 11.93 -2.14 9.25
N PHE A 28 11.69 -1.12 8.42
CA PHE A 28 12.33 -0.94 7.12
C PHE A 28 12.88 0.47 7.02
N ASN A 29 14.09 0.60 6.50
CA ASN A 29 14.66 1.89 6.16
C ASN A 29 14.14 2.38 4.81
N ALA A 30 14.30 3.67 4.54
CA ALA A 30 13.97 4.21 3.23
C ALA A 30 14.68 3.43 2.10
N LYS A 31 13.94 3.13 1.04
CA LYS A 31 14.32 2.33 -0.13
C LYS A 31 14.40 0.81 0.11
N GLU A 32 14.20 0.31 1.32
CA GLU A 32 14.09 -1.13 1.55
C GLU A 32 12.79 -1.68 0.97
N MET A 33 12.86 -2.92 0.49
CA MET A 33 11.73 -3.63 -0.09
C MET A 33 11.03 -4.46 0.99
N LEU A 34 9.73 -4.25 1.14
CA LEU A 34 8.87 -5.08 1.97
C LEU A 34 8.44 -6.35 1.22
N MET A 35 8.22 -6.20 -0.07
CA MET A 35 7.78 -7.28 -0.95
C MET A 35 8.34 -7.09 -2.36
N HIS A 36 8.61 -8.20 -3.05
CA HIS A 36 9.03 -8.23 -4.45
C HIS A 36 7.97 -8.89 -5.32
N GLN A 37 7.61 -8.27 -6.44
CA GLN A 37 6.75 -8.86 -7.46
C GLN A 37 7.25 -10.24 -7.88
N GLY A 38 6.35 -11.19 -8.05
CA GLY A 38 6.64 -12.57 -8.45
C GLY A 38 7.19 -13.47 -7.33
N SER A 39 7.57 -12.91 -6.16
CA SER A 39 8.03 -13.72 -5.03
C SER A 39 6.89 -14.46 -4.34
N ALA A 40 7.20 -15.56 -3.62
CA ALA A 40 6.22 -16.30 -2.85
C ALA A 40 5.60 -15.46 -1.74
N ALA A 41 4.27 -15.51 -1.61
CA ALA A 41 3.55 -14.83 -0.55
C ALA A 41 3.64 -15.62 0.76
N GLN A 42 4.37 -15.10 1.76
CA GLN A 42 4.59 -15.78 3.05
C GLN A 42 4.10 -14.96 4.25
N HIS A 43 3.84 -13.66 4.06
CA HIS A 43 3.49 -12.75 5.13
C HIS A 43 2.47 -11.70 4.67
N VAL A 44 1.71 -11.18 5.61
CA VAL A 44 0.91 -9.96 5.49
C VAL A 44 1.57 -8.89 6.33
N PHE A 45 1.50 -7.64 5.90
CA PHE A 45 1.96 -6.50 6.69
C PHE A 45 0.80 -5.54 6.94
N VAL A 46 0.76 -4.95 8.14
CA VAL A 46 -0.11 -3.80 8.46
C VAL A 46 0.80 -2.66 8.86
N LEU A 47 0.74 -1.57 8.12
CA LEU A 47 1.61 -0.42 8.34
C LEU A 47 1.25 0.28 9.64
N LYS A 48 2.22 0.39 10.57
CA LYS A 48 2.08 1.12 11.82
C LYS A 48 2.47 2.58 11.66
N SER A 49 3.52 2.83 10.86
CA SER A 49 3.96 4.18 10.52
C SER A 49 4.77 4.17 9.22
N GLY A 50 4.90 5.34 8.61
CA GLY A 50 5.68 5.55 7.39
C GLY A 50 4.87 5.43 6.11
N LEU A 51 5.56 5.60 4.98
CA LEU A 51 4.98 5.65 3.64
C LEU A 51 5.65 4.62 2.73
N CYS A 52 4.85 3.82 2.02
CA CYS A 52 5.28 2.87 1.01
C CYS A 52 4.75 3.24 -0.37
N LYS A 53 5.48 2.92 -1.42
CA LYS A 53 4.95 2.83 -2.78
C LYS A 53 4.67 1.39 -3.17
N ILE A 54 3.56 1.18 -3.87
CA ILE A 54 3.23 -0.09 -4.53
C ILE A 54 3.43 0.09 -6.02
N SER A 55 4.22 -0.77 -6.62
CA SER A 55 4.51 -0.72 -8.05
C SER A 55 4.37 -2.07 -8.72
N LEU A 56 4.01 -2.00 -10.00
CA LEU A 56 4.00 -3.10 -10.94
C LEU A 56 5.05 -2.83 -12.00
N GLU A 57 5.94 -3.78 -12.22
CA GLU A 57 6.88 -3.74 -13.33
C GLU A 57 6.32 -4.55 -14.48
N GLU A 58 6.20 -3.92 -15.64
CA GLU A 58 5.75 -4.55 -16.88
C GLU A 58 6.91 -5.22 -17.62
N GLU A 59 6.62 -6.16 -18.52
CA GLU A 59 7.61 -6.90 -19.32
C GLU A 59 8.59 -6.00 -20.08
N ASN A 60 8.20 -4.76 -20.38
CA ASN A 60 9.04 -3.76 -21.06
C ASN A 60 9.96 -2.98 -20.12
N GLY A 61 10.05 -3.38 -18.83
CA GLY A 61 10.88 -2.75 -17.79
C GLY A 61 10.34 -1.41 -17.29
N LYS A 62 9.11 -1.04 -17.62
CA LYS A 62 8.48 0.18 -17.09
C LYS A 62 7.80 -0.11 -15.77
N GLU A 63 8.13 0.70 -14.77
CA GLU A 63 7.44 0.71 -13.48
C GLU A 63 6.18 1.58 -13.56
N TYR A 64 5.06 1.04 -13.11
CA TYR A 64 3.82 1.77 -12.89
C TYR A 64 3.48 1.78 -11.40
N ILE A 65 3.37 2.96 -10.81
CA ILE A 65 2.99 3.07 -9.39
C ILE A 65 1.47 3.04 -9.27
N LEU A 66 0.99 2.00 -8.62
CA LEU A 66 -0.44 1.78 -8.39
C LEU A 66 -0.97 2.69 -7.30
N ALA A 67 -0.25 2.78 -6.17
CA ALA A 67 -0.65 3.53 -5.00
C ALA A 67 0.53 3.90 -4.10
N PHE A 68 0.30 4.87 -3.23
CA PHE A 68 1.09 5.13 -2.03
C PHE A 68 0.23 4.77 -0.83
N LEU A 69 0.77 3.98 0.09
CA LEU A 69 0.10 3.48 1.27
C LEU A 69 0.81 3.93 2.53
N SER A 70 0.03 4.25 3.56
CA SER A 70 0.52 4.75 4.85
C SER A 70 -0.08 3.99 6.03
N THR A 71 -0.02 4.57 7.21
CA THR A 71 -0.47 3.97 8.47
C THR A 71 -1.86 3.35 8.39
N GLY A 72 -1.97 2.13 8.90
CA GLY A 72 -3.22 1.36 9.03
C GLY A 72 -3.60 0.56 7.79
N GLU A 73 -2.84 0.67 6.70
CA GLU A 73 -3.14 -0.09 5.48
C GLU A 73 -2.50 -1.48 5.52
N ILE A 74 -3.24 -2.47 4.98
CA ILE A 74 -2.84 -3.87 4.90
C ILE A 74 -2.23 -4.18 3.53
N LEU A 75 -1.18 -5.00 3.51
CA LEU A 75 -0.38 -5.35 2.35
C LEU A 75 -0.14 -6.85 2.26
N GLY A 76 -0.33 -7.41 1.09
CA GLY A 76 0.03 -8.80 0.79
C GLY A 76 -0.99 -9.84 1.21
N GLU A 77 -2.15 -9.42 1.65
CA GLU A 77 -3.28 -10.30 1.99
C GLU A 77 -3.94 -10.92 0.75
N LEU A 78 -3.96 -10.17 -0.35
CA LEU A 78 -4.60 -10.60 -1.61
C LEU A 78 -3.99 -11.92 -2.10
N GLU A 79 -2.68 -11.99 -2.19
CA GLU A 79 -1.97 -13.14 -2.72
C GLU A 79 -2.01 -14.33 -1.76
N LEU A 80 -2.08 -14.08 -0.43
CA LEU A 80 -2.26 -15.17 0.53
C LEU A 80 -3.66 -15.78 0.45
N ILE A 81 -4.70 -14.97 0.22
CA ILE A 81 -6.08 -15.43 0.05
C ILE A 81 -6.23 -16.20 -1.27
N ARG A 82 -5.53 -15.78 -2.33
CA ARG A 82 -5.59 -16.42 -3.66
C ARG A 82 -4.61 -17.57 -3.84
N ASP A 83 -3.66 -17.74 -2.91
CA ASP A 83 -2.53 -18.66 -3.00
C ASP A 83 -1.69 -18.44 -4.29
N GLU A 84 -1.39 -17.18 -4.58
CA GLU A 84 -0.67 -16.74 -5.77
C GLU A 84 0.66 -16.04 -5.40
N PRO A 85 1.63 -15.95 -6.32
CA PRO A 85 2.80 -15.09 -6.14
C PRO A 85 2.43 -13.62 -5.98
N ARG A 86 3.35 -12.83 -5.39
CA ARG A 86 3.16 -11.38 -5.22
C ARG A 86 2.87 -10.69 -6.54
N LEU A 87 1.74 -10.01 -6.62
CA LEU A 87 1.33 -9.23 -7.78
C LEU A 87 2.23 -8.01 -7.99
N CYS A 88 2.61 -7.36 -6.90
CA CYS A 88 3.30 -6.08 -6.90
C CYS A 88 4.54 -6.09 -6.02
N SER A 89 5.45 -5.17 -6.30
CA SER A 89 6.52 -4.77 -5.38
C SER A 89 6.04 -3.70 -4.42
N VAL A 90 6.55 -3.71 -3.18
CA VAL A 90 6.31 -2.67 -2.17
C VAL A 90 7.63 -2.19 -1.60
N GLN A 91 7.88 -0.88 -1.70
CA GLN A 91 9.12 -0.24 -1.23
C GLN A 91 8.81 0.86 -0.23
N ALA A 92 9.57 0.91 0.85
CA ALA A 92 9.54 2.00 1.82
C ALA A 92 10.11 3.29 1.22
N LEU A 93 9.40 4.41 1.36
CA LEU A 93 9.86 5.74 0.93
C LEU A 93 10.56 6.50 2.05
N ASN A 94 10.19 6.23 3.29
CA ASN A 94 10.82 6.73 4.51
C ASN A 94 11.05 5.56 5.48
N LYS A 95 11.34 5.84 6.76
CA LYS A 95 11.36 4.79 7.79
C LYS A 95 9.95 4.28 8.02
N VAL A 96 9.76 2.96 7.88
CA VAL A 96 8.47 2.27 8.03
C VAL A 96 8.54 1.30 9.20
N GLU A 97 7.53 1.34 10.05
CA GLU A 97 7.23 0.27 11.01
C GLU A 97 5.98 -0.47 10.57
N ALA A 98 6.00 -1.79 10.62
CA ALA A 98 4.86 -2.62 10.25
C ALA A 98 4.71 -3.83 11.15
N TYR A 99 3.47 -4.21 11.45
CA TYR A 99 3.18 -5.52 11.98
C TYR A 99 3.23 -6.53 10.84
N LYS A 100 3.98 -7.60 11.05
CA LYS A 100 4.16 -8.72 10.12
C LYS A 100 3.47 -9.94 10.67
N LEU A 101 2.52 -10.49 9.92
CA LEU A 101 1.81 -11.72 10.23
C LEU A 101 2.30 -12.82 9.29
N SER A 102 2.63 -14.00 9.84
CA SER A 102 2.94 -15.17 9.01
C SER A 102 1.71 -15.64 8.23
N LYS A 103 1.90 -16.32 7.09
CA LYS A 103 0.82 -16.93 6.28
C LYS A 103 -0.11 -17.76 7.16
N THR A 104 0.44 -18.63 8.01
CA THR A 104 -0.33 -19.51 8.88
C THR A 104 -1.17 -18.72 9.89
N CYS A 105 -0.57 -17.73 10.56
CA CYS A 105 -1.29 -16.87 11.50
C CYS A 105 -2.42 -16.12 10.80
N PHE A 106 -2.14 -15.43 9.69
CA PHE A 106 -3.13 -14.66 8.96
C PHE A 106 -4.31 -15.51 8.50
N LEU A 107 -4.05 -16.66 7.85
CA LEU A 107 -5.11 -17.55 7.37
C LEU A 107 -5.92 -18.17 8.50
N ASN A 108 -5.28 -18.51 9.64
CA ASN A 108 -6.00 -19.00 10.81
C ASN A 108 -6.97 -17.95 11.35
N VAL A 109 -6.48 -16.72 11.58
CA VAL A 109 -7.33 -15.62 12.07
C VAL A 109 -8.42 -15.27 11.05
N LEU A 110 -8.10 -15.24 9.76
CA LEU A 110 -9.08 -15.00 8.69
C LEU A 110 -10.22 -16.03 8.72
N ASN A 111 -9.93 -17.29 9.01
CA ASN A 111 -10.94 -18.36 9.07
C ASN A 111 -11.74 -18.40 10.36
N THR A 112 -11.27 -17.79 11.44
CA THR A 112 -11.88 -17.92 12.78
C THR A 112 -12.44 -16.62 13.32
N ASP A 113 -12.00 -15.46 12.82
CA ASP A 113 -12.38 -14.15 13.35
C ASP A 113 -13.20 -13.33 12.33
N LEU A 114 -14.49 -13.16 12.63
CA LEU A 114 -15.41 -12.37 11.80
C LEU A 114 -15.04 -10.86 11.77
N LYS A 115 -14.33 -10.34 12.78
CA LYS A 115 -13.89 -8.94 12.81
C LYS A 115 -12.86 -8.71 11.69
N LEU A 116 -11.85 -9.61 11.57
CA LEU A 116 -10.88 -9.53 10.47
C LEU A 116 -11.57 -9.67 9.11
N ASN A 117 -12.49 -10.62 8.96
CA ASN A 117 -13.24 -10.80 7.70
C ASN A 117 -13.94 -9.51 7.27
N ARG A 118 -14.63 -8.83 8.19
CA ARG A 118 -15.31 -7.54 7.91
C ARG A 118 -14.32 -6.45 7.50
N LEU A 119 -13.16 -6.37 8.17
CA LEU A 119 -12.13 -5.41 7.82
C LEU A 119 -11.61 -5.64 6.41
N ILE A 120 -11.34 -6.90 6.02
CA ILE A 120 -10.89 -7.27 4.67
C ILE A 120 -11.95 -6.92 3.62
N ILE A 121 -13.21 -7.29 3.84
CA ILE A 121 -14.31 -6.99 2.91
C ILE A 121 -14.46 -5.48 2.70
N ASN A 122 -14.42 -4.70 3.77
CA ASN A 122 -14.50 -3.24 3.69
C ASN A 122 -13.30 -2.65 2.93
N ALA A 123 -12.08 -3.12 3.23
CA ALA A 123 -10.87 -2.69 2.53
C ALA A 123 -10.96 -2.97 1.01
N TYR A 124 -11.47 -4.14 0.63
CA TYR A 124 -11.66 -4.48 -0.79
C TYR A 124 -12.75 -3.63 -1.44
N ALA A 125 -13.87 -3.41 -0.77
CA ALA A 125 -14.93 -2.54 -1.27
C ALA A 125 -14.39 -1.10 -1.51
N GLU A 126 -13.60 -0.59 -0.58
CA GLU A 126 -12.96 0.72 -0.73
C GLU A 126 -11.93 0.74 -1.87
N ARG A 127 -11.05 -0.28 -1.96
CA ARG A 127 -10.06 -0.38 -3.06
C ARG A 127 -10.73 -0.47 -4.43
N ILE A 128 -11.78 -1.27 -4.58
CA ILE A 128 -12.55 -1.36 -5.82
C ILE A 128 -13.16 0.00 -6.18
N THR A 129 -13.78 0.66 -5.20
CA THR A 129 -14.36 1.99 -5.40
C THR A 129 -13.31 3.03 -5.81
N ASN A 130 -12.16 3.05 -5.14
CA ASN A 130 -11.07 3.98 -5.42
C ASN A 130 -10.43 3.70 -6.79
N THR A 131 -10.24 2.43 -7.14
CA THR A 131 -9.72 2.02 -8.45
C THR A 131 -10.67 2.41 -9.58
N SER A 132 -11.98 2.19 -9.40
CA SER A 132 -13.01 2.60 -10.36
C SER A 132 -13.04 4.12 -10.54
N LYS A 133 -12.99 4.87 -9.43
CA LYS A 133 -12.89 6.34 -9.47
C LYS A 133 -11.59 6.81 -10.15
N LYS A 134 -10.45 6.16 -9.86
CA LYS A 134 -9.16 6.50 -10.49
C LYS A 134 -9.21 6.24 -12.00
N ALA A 135 -9.75 5.11 -12.45
CA ALA A 135 -9.89 4.78 -13.86
C ALA A 135 -10.79 5.77 -14.60
N SER A 136 -11.93 6.16 -13.99
CA SER A 136 -12.81 7.21 -14.54
C SER A 136 -12.11 8.57 -14.57
N PHE A 137 -11.41 8.90 -13.48
CA PHE A 137 -10.71 10.18 -13.34
C PHE A 137 -9.58 10.35 -14.35
N GLN A 138 -8.76 9.31 -14.58
CA GLN A 138 -7.70 9.34 -15.59
C GLN A 138 -8.20 9.58 -17.00
N LYS A 139 -9.45 9.20 -17.29
CA LYS A 139 -10.11 9.45 -18.59
C LYS A 139 -10.72 10.86 -18.73
N LEU A 140 -11.15 11.45 -17.63
CA LEU A 140 -12.01 12.65 -17.64
C LEU A 140 -11.35 13.92 -17.12
N TYR A 141 -10.29 13.81 -16.30
CA TYR A 141 -9.69 14.95 -15.61
C TYR A 141 -8.22 15.14 -15.91
N SER A 142 -7.74 16.35 -15.70
CA SER A 142 -6.34 16.70 -15.94
C SER A 142 -5.39 16.08 -14.89
N THR A 143 -4.15 15.89 -15.28
CA THR A 143 -3.03 15.44 -14.43
C THR A 143 -2.84 16.32 -13.18
N GLU A 144 -3.29 17.58 -13.22
CA GLU A 144 -3.14 18.56 -12.13
C GLU A 144 -3.85 18.11 -10.84
N ASN A 145 -5.04 17.56 -10.95
CA ASN A 145 -5.80 17.09 -9.77
C ASN A 145 -5.15 15.85 -9.10
N GLY A 146 -4.61 14.94 -9.91
CA GLY A 146 -3.85 13.79 -9.40
C GLY A 146 -2.59 14.23 -8.66
N LEU A 147 -1.90 15.23 -9.19
CA LEU A 147 -0.71 15.82 -8.59
C LEU A 147 -1.01 16.47 -7.24
N GLN A 148 -2.07 17.29 -7.14
CA GLN A 148 -2.46 17.93 -5.87
C GLN A 148 -2.74 16.92 -4.75
N ARG A 149 -3.38 15.79 -5.09
CA ARG A 149 -3.66 14.73 -4.11
C ARG A 149 -2.38 14.14 -3.53
N ILE A 150 -1.35 13.94 -4.36
CA ILE A 150 -0.08 13.37 -3.89
C ILE A 150 0.75 14.39 -3.15
N LEU A 151 0.75 15.65 -3.57
CA LEU A 151 1.44 16.71 -2.84
C LEU A 151 0.88 16.85 -1.42
N LYS A 152 -0.45 16.75 -1.26
CA LYS A 152 -1.07 16.72 0.07
C LYS A 152 -0.64 15.50 0.89
N LEU A 153 -0.46 14.33 0.28
CA LEU A 153 0.06 13.15 0.96
C LEU A 153 1.50 13.36 1.41
N GLN A 154 2.37 13.95 0.57
CA GLN A 154 3.74 14.30 0.94
C GLN A 154 3.79 15.21 2.19
N GLU A 155 2.90 16.22 2.24
CA GLU A 155 2.80 17.12 3.39
C GLU A 155 2.35 16.36 4.64
N THR A 156 1.31 15.52 4.53
CA THR A 156 0.77 14.75 5.66
C THR A 156 1.80 13.78 6.24
N GLU A 157 2.52 13.07 5.37
CA GLU A 157 3.51 12.06 5.76
C GLU A 157 4.93 12.66 5.96
N ASN A 158 5.08 13.98 5.79
CA ASN A 158 6.36 14.68 5.83
C ASN A 158 7.47 13.97 5.06
N THR A 159 7.14 13.50 3.85
CA THR A 159 8.01 12.65 3.03
C THR A 159 8.04 13.15 1.59
N GLU A 160 9.23 13.39 1.06
CA GLU A 160 9.40 13.78 -0.35
C GLU A 160 9.26 12.55 -1.26
N ILE A 161 8.32 12.61 -2.21
CA ILE A 161 8.17 11.61 -3.28
C ILE A 161 8.95 12.10 -4.50
N SER A 162 9.81 11.25 -5.05
CA SER A 162 10.65 11.62 -6.18
C SER A 162 9.82 12.03 -7.42
N LYS A 163 10.37 12.91 -8.27
CA LYS A 163 9.72 13.26 -9.55
C LYS A 163 9.54 12.05 -10.46
N ALA A 164 10.41 11.07 -10.38
CA ALA A 164 10.28 9.81 -11.09
C ALA A 164 9.04 9.04 -10.62
N ASP A 165 8.87 8.87 -9.29
CA ASP A 165 7.71 8.21 -8.72
C ASP A 165 6.41 8.97 -8.99
N LEU A 166 6.43 10.31 -8.88
CA LEU A 166 5.28 11.15 -9.24
C LEU A 166 4.87 10.95 -10.70
N SER A 167 5.84 10.92 -11.61
CA SER A 167 5.57 10.72 -13.04
C SER A 167 5.04 9.32 -13.34
N ALA A 168 5.61 8.29 -12.70
CA ALA A 168 5.16 6.89 -12.82
C ALA A 168 3.73 6.70 -12.28
N TYR A 169 3.38 7.34 -11.17
CA TYR A 169 2.03 7.30 -10.61
C TYR A 169 0.98 8.01 -11.49
N LEU A 170 1.36 9.15 -12.07
CA LEU A 170 0.48 9.95 -12.93
C LEU A 170 0.41 9.44 -14.36
N GLY A 171 1.27 8.49 -14.74
CA GLY A 171 1.34 7.96 -16.11
C GLY A 171 1.83 9.00 -17.13
N ILE A 172 2.67 9.95 -16.72
CA ILE A 172 3.19 11.03 -17.59
C ILE A 172 4.71 11.06 -17.57
N SER A 173 5.31 11.76 -18.55
CA SER A 173 6.77 11.98 -18.52
C SER A 173 7.18 12.98 -17.44
N VAL A 174 8.41 12.86 -16.92
CA VAL A 174 9.01 13.84 -15.98
C VAL A 174 9.01 15.26 -16.57
N ARG A 175 9.16 15.39 -17.90
CA ARG A 175 9.07 16.69 -18.61
C ARG A 175 7.67 17.30 -18.48
N SER A 176 6.63 16.48 -18.65
CA SER A 176 5.22 16.90 -18.48
C SER A 176 4.93 17.26 -17.02
N LEU A 177 5.43 16.47 -16.07
CA LEU A 177 5.33 16.76 -14.63
C LEU A 177 5.95 18.12 -14.29
N ASN A 178 7.17 18.39 -14.73
CA ASN A 178 7.85 19.66 -14.47
C ASN A 178 7.07 20.87 -15.03
N ARG A 179 6.33 20.69 -16.13
CA ARG A 179 5.47 21.74 -16.67
C ARG A 179 4.23 21.98 -15.81
N SER A 180 3.66 20.92 -15.24
CA SER A 180 2.49 21.02 -14.33
C SER A 180 2.88 21.63 -12.97
N LEU A 181 4.11 21.39 -12.48
CA LEU A 181 4.61 21.97 -11.23
C LEU A 181 4.95 23.46 -11.30
N LYS A 182 5.05 24.04 -12.52
CA LYS A 182 5.37 25.47 -12.75
C LYS A 182 4.14 26.36 -12.88
N LYS A 183 2.95 25.78 -12.94
CA LYS A 183 1.67 26.49 -12.97
C LYS A 183 1.14 26.73 -11.56
#